data_56b6b3512c4ca240ba322d0360289750
#
_entry.id   56b6b3512c4ca240ba322d0360289750
#
_cell.length_a   1.000
_cell.length_b   1.000
_cell.length_c   1.000
_cell.angle_alpha   90.00
_cell.angle_beta   90.00
_cell.angle_gamma   90.00
#
_symmetry.space_group_name_H-M   'P 1'
#
loop_
_entity.id
_entity.type
_entity.pdbx_description
1 polymer ?
#
loop_
_entity_poly.entity_id
_entity_poly.type
_entity_poly.pdbx_seq_one_letter_code
_entity_poly.pdbx_strand_id
1 'polypeptide(L)'
;MVSLLSSLNMTANTLSVNEKAISVVSHNVANMNTEGYHKQRVNLQTRNIAGAIGNNVNNQIKANGGVKIANVMRYNDEYLNNYYRTQLSEYSKLGQQLEGLGDLASILNDLEGPRPC
;
A
#
# COMPACT_ATOMS: atom_id res chain seq x y z
N MET A 1 11.49 -42.33 4.31
CA MET A 1 10.80 -41.94 3.05
C MET A 1 9.85 -40.77 3.27
N VAL A 2 8.92 -40.82 4.24
CA VAL A 2 7.92 -39.76 4.48
C VAL A 2 8.57 -38.44 4.89
N SER A 3 9.69 -38.46 5.62
CA SER A 3 10.36 -37.21 6.06
C SER A 3 11.08 -36.48 4.93
N LEU A 4 11.59 -37.15 3.92
CA LEU A 4 12.25 -36.58 2.76
C LEU A 4 11.25 -35.84 1.84
N LEU A 5 10.10 -36.45 1.57
CA LEU A 5 9.03 -35.84 0.80
C LEU A 5 8.43 -34.64 1.52
N SER A 6 8.29 -34.72 2.84
CA SER A 6 7.83 -33.62 3.67
C SER A 6 8.82 -32.45 3.64
N SER A 7 10.11 -32.73 3.75
CA SER A 7 11.19 -31.74 3.66
C SER A 7 11.24 -31.09 2.28
N LEU A 8 11.09 -31.85 1.22
CA LEU A 8 11.05 -31.34 -0.16
C LEU A 8 9.84 -30.41 -0.38
N ASN A 9 8.67 -30.81 0.10
CA ASN A 9 7.46 -30.03 -0.01
C ASN A 9 7.55 -28.72 0.79
N MET A 10 8.14 -28.76 1.97
CA MET A 10 8.42 -27.59 2.79
C MET A 10 9.37 -26.61 2.08
N THR A 11 10.43 -27.13 1.47
CA THR A 11 11.38 -26.32 0.70
C THR A 11 10.72 -25.68 -0.53
N ALA A 12 9.92 -26.42 -1.27
CA ALA A 12 9.17 -25.92 -2.40
C ALA A 12 8.20 -24.79 -2.00
N ASN A 13 7.49 -24.95 -0.89
CA ASN A 13 6.60 -23.91 -0.36
C ASN A 13 7.38 -22.67 0.07
N THR A 14 8.52 -22.84 0.72
CA THR A 14 9.38 -21.70 1.14
C THR A 14 9.92 -20.97 -0.08
N LEU A 15 10.32 -21.69 -1.12
CA LEU A 15 10.77 -21.10 -2.38
C LEU A 15 9.66 -20.26 -3.03
N SER A 16 8.44 -20.78 -3.12
CA SER A 16 7.28 -20.06 -3.64
C SER A 16 6.96 -18.79 -2.84
N VAL A 17 7.10 -18.83 -1.53
CA VAL A 17 6.94 -17.65 -0.66
C VAL A 17 8.01 -16.61 -0.94
N ASN A 18 9.26 -17.02 -1.13
CA ASN A 18 10.37 -16.12 -1.48
C ASN A 18 10.16 -15.50 -2.86
N GLU A 19 9.70 -16.25 -3.85
CA GLU A 19 9.34 -15.70 -5.17
C GLU A 19 8.30 -14.59 -5.07
N LYS A 20 7.25 -14.81 -4.30
CA LYS A 20 6.22 -13.78 -4.06
C LYS A 20 6.76 -12.56 -3.33
N ALA A 21 7.65 -12.76 -2.36
CA ALA A 21 8.30 -11.65 -1.66
C ALA A 21 9.18 -10.83 -2.62
N ILE A 22 9.96 -11.47 -3.47
CA ILE A 22 10.77 -10.82 -4.51
C ILE A 22 9.88 -10.08 -5.52
N SER A 23 8.76 -10.67 -5.92
CA SER A 23 7.78 -10.03 -6.80
C SER A 23 7.26 -8.72 -6.22
N VAL A 24 6.93 -8.68 -4.92
CA VAL A 24 6.48 -7.46 -4.24
C VAL A 24 7.60 -6.41 -4.20
N VAL A 25 8.85 -6.80 -3.93
CA VAL A 25 9.99 -5.89 -3.97
C VAL A 25 10.19 -5.34 -5.38
N SER A 26 10.12 -6.18 -6.40
CA SER A 26 10.21 -5.78 -7.81
C SER A 26 9.11 -4.78 -8.18
N HIS A 27 7.88 -5.01 -7.76
CA HIS A 27 6.79 -4.06 -7.92
C HIS A 27 7.06 -2.71 -7.25
N ASN A 28 7.60 -2.72 -6.04
CA ASN A 28 7.97 -1.49 -5.34
C ASN A 28 9.07 -0.72 -6.08
N VAL A 29 10.07 -1.42 -6.57
CA VAL A 29 11.18 -0.81 -7.33
C VAL A 29 10.69 -0.25 -8.67
N ALA A 30 9.90 -1.02 -9.41
CA ALA A 30 9.36 -0.59 -10.69
C ALA A 30 8.48 0.67 -10.59
N ASN A 31 7.80 0.84 -9.46
CA ASN A 31 6.87 1.95 -9.24
C ASN A 31 7.37 3.00 -8.25
N MET A 32 8.66 3.00 -7.90
CA MET A 32 9.19 3.93 -6.91
C MET A 32 9.04 5.42 -7.30
N ASN A 33 8.98 5.71 -8.60
CA ASN A 33 8.79 7.05 -9.16
C ASN A 33 7.35 7.29 -9.67
N THR A 34 6.44 6.35 -9.45
CA THR A 34 5.05 6.48 -9.89
C THR A 34 4.27 7.29 -8.86
N GLU A 35 3.70 8.41 -9.28
CA GLU A 35 2.87 9.25 -8.41
C GLU A 35 1.63 8.47 -7.93
N GLY A 36 1.34 8.56 -6.64
CA GLY A 36 0.23 7.83 -6.01
C GLY A 36 0.50 6.36 -5.70
N TYR A 37 1.72 5.86 -5.96
CA TYR A 37 2.07 4.50 -5.62
C TYR A 37 2.38 4.34 -4.12
N HIS A 38 1.72 3.38 -3.49
CA HIS A 38 1.95 3.03 -2.10
C HIS A 38 2.80 1.76 -2.01
N LYS A 39 3.94 1.87 -1.34
CA LYS A 39 4.86 0.76 -1.08
C LYS A 39 4.14 -0.41 -0.40
N GLN A 40 4.35 -1.60 -0.93
CA GLN A 40 3.82 -2.84 -0.38
C GLN A 40 4.89 -3.57 0.43
N ARG A 41 4.50 -4.21 1.51
CA ARG A 41 5.35 -5.05 2.33
C ARG A 41 4.70 -6.40 2.58
N VAL A 42 5.46 -7.45 2.38
CA VAL A 42 5.06 -8.82 2.71
C VAL A 42 5.37 -9.08 4.17
N ASN A 43 4.38 -9.53 4.90
CA ASN A 43 4.55 -10.01 6.26
C ASN A 43 4.64 -11.54 6.23
N LEU A 44 5.80 -12.06 6.60
CA LEU A 44 6.08 -13.49 6.64
C LEU A 44 5.80 -14.04 8.04
N GLN A 45 5.16 -15.18 8.10
CA GLN A 45 4.83 -15.88 9.33
C GLN A 45 5.26 -17.33 9.25
N THR A 46 5.77 -17.86 10.35
CA THR A 46 6.07 -19.27 10.45
C THR A 46 4.79 -20.09 10.35
N ARG A 47 4.80 -21.11 9.50
CA ARG A 47 3.69 -22.04 9.39
C ARG A 47 3.81 -23.09 10.48
N ASN A 48 2.98 -23.01 11.51
CA ASN A 48 2.88 -24.04 12.53
C ASN A 48 1.97 -25.13 12.02
N ILE A 49 2.47 -26.33 11.89
CA ILE A 49 1.65 -27.52 11.70
C ILE A 49 1.21 -27.97 13.09
N ALA A 50 0.26 -27.27 13.67
CA ALA A 50 -0.42 -27.70 14.87
C ALA A 50 -1.56 -28.64 14.44
N GLY A 51 -1.42 -29.93 14.66
CA GLY A 51 -2.56 -30.81 14.50
C GLY A 51 -2.35 -32.25 14.06
N ALA A 52 -1.12 -32.71 13.93
CA ALA A 52 -0.94 -34.06 13.40
C ALA A 52 -0.42 -35.11 14.39
N ILE A 53 -0.10 -34.79 15.63
CA ILE A 53 0.37 -35.79 16.60
C ILE A 53 -0.27 -35.51 17.96
N GLY A 54 -1.18 -36.41 18.33
CA GLY A 54 -1.74 -36.72 19.61
C GLY A 54 -1.39 -35.89 20.85
N ASN A 55 -2.36 -35.72 21.68
CA ASN A 55 -2.46 -35.04 22.98
C ASN A 55 -1.31 -35.24 24.00
N ASN A 56 -0.06 -35.22 23.59
CA ASN A 56 1.06 -35.24 24.52
C ASN A 56 1.74 -33.87 24.55
N VAL A 57 1.37 -33.10 25.56
CA VAL A 57 1.72 -31.71 25.80
C VAL A 57 3.21 -31.47 26.10
N ASN A 58 4.02 -32.50 26.26
CA ASN A 58 5.37 -32.40 26.79
C ASN A 58 6.52 -32.67 25.81
N ASN A 59 6.24 -32.94 24.56
CA ASN A 59 7.32 -33.09 23.58
C ASN A 59 6.98 -32.37 22.28
N GLN A 60 6.95 -31.05 22.36
CA GLN A 60 6.75 -30.19 21.21
C GLN A 60 8.03 -30.14 20.35
N ILE A 61 8.26 -31.18 19.59
CA ILE A 61 8.99 -31.00 18.35
C ILE A 61 8.03 -30.24 17.44
N LYS A 62 8.07 -28.92 17.52
CA LYS A 62 7.41 -28.07 16.55
C LYS A 62 8.09 -28.34 15.21
N ALA A 63 7.54 -29.25 14.45
CA ALA A 63 7.93 -29.43 13.08
C ALA A 63 7.63 -28.08 12.39
N ASN A 64 8.67 -27.30 12.15
CA ASN A 64 8.56 -26.04 11.44
C ASN A 64 8.01 -26.33 10.05
N GLY A 65 6.75 -25.99 9.82
CA GLY A 65 6.08 -26.20 8.53
C GLY A 65 6.49 -25.21 7.45
N GLY A 66 7.67 -24.58 7.61
CA GLY A 66 8.15 -23.55 6.69
C GLY A 66 7.53 -22.17 6.96
N VAL A 67 7.59 -21.31 5.97
CA VAL A 67 7.14 -19.93 6.03
C VAL A 67 5.89 -19.75 5.15
N LYS A 68 4.94 -18.96 5.61
CA LYS A 68 3.77 -18.55 4.83
C LYS A 68 3.68 -17.03 4.78
N ILE A 69 3.06 -16.52 3.73
CA ILE A 69 2.66 -15.11 3.68
C ILE A 69 1.41 -14.96 4.55
N ALA A 70 1.53 -14.19 5.62
CA ALA A 70 0.39 -13.88 6.48
C ALA A 70 -0.49 -12.81 5.83
N ASN A 71 0.15 -11.78 5.28
CA ASN A 71 -0.53 -10.61 4.79
C ASN A 71 0.42 -9.78 3.89
N VAL A 72 -0.12 -9.11 2.89
CA VAL A 72 0.56 -8.08 2.12
C VAL A 72 -0.02 -6.74 2.56
N MET A 73 0.77 -5.96 3.27
CA MET A 73 0.37 -4.64 3.76
C MET A 73 0.81 -3.57 2.77
N ARG A 74 -0.10 -2.64 2.48
CA ARG A 74 0.23 -1.38 1.82
C ARG A 74 0.50 -0.32 2.86
N TYR A 75 1.60 0.38 2.71
CA TYR A 75 1.86 1.57 3.50
C TYR A 75 0.97 2.70 2.97
N ASN A 76 -0.22 2.78 3.52
CA ASN A 76 -1.14 3.86 3.27
C ASN A 76 -1.29 4.64 4.57
N ASP A 77 -0.74 5.83 4.62
CA ASP A 77 -1.00 6.74 5.73
C ASP A 77 -2.31 7.46 5.45
N GLU A 78 -3.38 6.94 6.06
CA GLU A 78 -4.74 7.45 5.90
C GLU A 78 -4.84 8.91 6.34
N TYR A 79 -4.11 9.28 7.39
CA TYR A 79 -4.04 10.65 7.87
C TYR A 79 -3.44 11.60 6.82
N LEU A 80 -2.30 11.19 6.23
CA LEU A 80 -1.62 11.98 5.20
C LEU A 80 -2.47 12.12 3.94
N ASN A 81 -3.15 11.05 3.52
CA ASN A 81 -4.05 11.07 2.39
C ASN A 81 -5.26 12.00 2.62
N ASN A 82 -5.86 11.95 3.78
CA ASN A 82 -6.97 12.83 4.14
C ASN A 82 -6.52 14.29 4.22
N TYR A 83 -5.35 14.53 4.79
CA TYR A 83 -4.74 15.85 4.84
C TYR A 83 -4.48 16.40 3.43
N TYR A 84 -3.87 15.59 2.56
CA TYR A 84 -3.60 15.97 1.16
C TYR A 84 -4.90 16.29 0.39
N ARG A 85 -5.93 15.47 0.54
CA ARG A 85 -7.24 15.69 -0.09
C ARG A 85 -7.89 16.98 0.40
N THR A 86 -7.79 17.26 1.69
CA THR A 86 -8.32 18.50 2.27
C THR A 86 -7.59 19.72 1.72
N GLN A 87 -6.26 19.67 1.67
CA GLN A 87 -5.44 20.74 1.09
C GLN A 87 -5.73 20.98 -0.39
N LEU A 88 -5.88 19.89 -1.16
CA LEU A 88 -6.22 19.97 -2.57
C LEU A 88 -7.61 20.59 -2.79
N SER A 89 -8.58 20.24 -1.94
CA SER A 89 -9.93 20.81 -1.97
C SER A 89 -9.92 22.29 -1.65
N GLU A 90 -9.16 22.73 -0.64
CA GLU A 90 -8.99 24.15 -0.30
C GLU A 90 -8.31 24.93 -1.41
N TYR A 91 -7.25 24.36 -2.00
CA TYR A 91 -6.56 24.95 -3.14
C TYR A 91 -7.49 25.15 -4.34
N SER A 92 -8.29 24.15 -4.67
CA SER A 92 -9.28 24.23 -5.75
C SER A 92 -10.36 25.28 -5.46
N LYS A 93 -10.83 25.37 -4.21
CA LYS A 93 -11.80 26.37 -3.77
C LYS A 93 -11.25 27.79 -3.89
N LEU A 94 -10.01 28.02 -3.47
CA LEU A 94 -9.33 29.31 -3.61
C LEU A 94 -9.13 29.67 -5.08
N GLY A 95 -8.81 28.71 -5.94
CA GLY A 95 -8.71 28.90 -7.38
C GLY A 95 -10.02 29.41 -7.99
N GLN A 96 -11.14 28.76 -7.64
CA GLN A 96 -12.47 29.20 -8.09
C GLN A 96 -12.86 30.57 -7.57
N GLN A 97 -12.51 30.90 -6.33
CA GLN A 97 -12.75 32.24 -5.76
C GLN A 97 -11.93 33.32 -6.48
N LEU A 98 -10.67 33.02 -6.81
CA LEU A 98 -9.82 33.90 -7.59
C LEU A 98 -10.38 34.14 -8.99
N GLU A 99 -10.85 33.10 -9.65
CA GLU A 99 -11.48 33.19 -10.97
C GLU A 99 -12.75 34.05 -10.91
N GLY A 100 -13.62 33.82 -9.92
CA GLY A 100 -14.82 34.62 -9.70
C GLY A 100 -14.54 36.08 -9.38
N LEU A 101 -13.50 36.37 -8.61
CA LEU A 101 -13.04 37.74 -8.34
C LEU A 101 -12.45 38.40 -9.60
N GLY A 102 -11.76 37.66 -10.43
CA GLY A 102 -11.26 38.12 -11.71
C GLY A 102 -12.37 38.50 -12.66
N ASP A 103 -13.42 37.70 -12.76
CA ASP A 103 -14.62 37.98 -13.54
C ASP A 103 -15.35 39.22 -13.03
N LEU A 104 -15.49 39.35 -11.71
CA LEU A 104 -16.09 40.50 -11.08
C LEU A 104 -15.30 41.80 -11.36
N ALA A 105 -13.97 41.72 -11.25
CA ALA A 105 -13.08 42.85 -11.59
C ALA A 105 -13.19 43.24 -13.05
N SER A 106 -13.33 42.28 -13.95
CA SER A 106 -13.54 42.52 -15.38
C SER A 106 -14.86 43.25 -15.65
N ILE A 107 -15.94 42.84 -15.01
CA ILE A 107 -17.26 43.47 -15.12
C ILE A 107 -17.24 44.91 -14.57
N LEU A 108 -16.58 45.09 -13.43
CA LEU A 108 -16.43 46.44 -12.85
C LEU A 108 -15.61 47.35 -13.75
N ASN A 109 -14.57 46.85 -14.36
CA ASN A 109 -13.74 47.63 -15.30
C ASN A 109 -14.48 47.96 -16.59
N ASP A 110 -15.40 47.09 -17.03
CA ASP A 110 -16.25 47.34 -18.19
C ASP A 110 -17.35 48.37 -17.88
N LEU A 111 -17.86 48.35 -16.64
CA LEU A 111 -18.82 49.34 -16.15
C LEU A 111 -18.21 50.75 -15.97
N GLU A 112 -16.93 50.81 -15.66
CA GLU A 112 -16.16 52.03 -15.53
C GLU A 112 -15.62 52.56 -16.88
N GLY A 113 -16.13 52.06 -17.98
CA GLY A 113 -15.77 52.28 -19.37
C GLY A 113 -15.05 53.57 -19.70
N PRO A 114 -14.40 53.72 -20.87
CA PRO A 114 -13.53 54.84 -21.14
C PRO A 114 -14.31 56.16 -20.91
N ARG A 115 -13.89 56.87 -19.88
CA ARG A 115 -14.43 58.24 -19.64
C ARG A 115 -14.15 59.06 -20.87
N PRO A 116 -15.18 59.57 -21.54
CA PRO A 116 -14.93 60.52 -22.59
C PRO A 116 -14.24 61.76 -21.99
N CYS A 117 -13.10 62.09 -22.53
CA CYS A 117 -12.44 63.34 -22.22
C CYS A 117 -13.31 64.50 -22.67
#